data_8f6d90728f0a87209c16438fa4d1f55b
#
_entry.id   8f6d90728f0a87209c16438fa4d1f55b
#
_cell.length_a   1.000
_cell.length_b   1.000
_cell.length_c   1.000
_cell.angle_alpha   90.00
_cell.angle_beta   90.00
_cell.angle_gamma   90.00
#
_symmetry.space_group_name_H-M   'P 1'
#
loop_
_entity.id
_entity.type
_entity.pdbx_description
1 polymer ?
#
loop_
_entity_poly.entity_id
_entity_poly.type
_entity_poly.pdbx_seq_one_letter_code
_entity_poly.pdbx_strand_id
1 'polypeptide(L)'
;MTEPTTRMTVSQALVAFLAAQWTVDGDHRERTIPGVFGIFGHGNVAGIGQALMQANAQDPDLMPYHQARNEQAMVHQSVGFARMHRRLATYASAASVGPGAANMLTGAALATANRLPALLLPSDTFATRVADPVLQQLEHPHDTGISVNDAFRPLSRFFDRVQRPEQLYSIALAAMRVLTDPAETGAVTIALPEDVQAEALDVPLAFLAPREWHLRRPLPERGPLARAVQAIREARTPLIVAGGGVIYSAAEQALLRFAEATGIPVGTTQAGGGALVWDHPQYLGGIGATGSTAANRLAAEADVVIGIGTRYSDFTTASRTAFQRPDVTFVNVNVAAFDAYKHGTQLPVIADARETLEALTDALAGTRVDAAYADRIAREKREWDALVDRALAPTGGALPGQPEIVGAVQAASDPRDVVVQAAGSLPGDLHKLWRVRDALGYHVEYAFSCMGYEIPGGLGVKRGAEAYGDDRDVIVMVGDGSYLMLHTELVTAVAEGIKIIVVVIQNHGYASIGHLSETVGTERFGTRYRQLDPATRNFEGREPLPVDLAANARSYGVDVIEVPPGPDATRDLGDAVRRAKASDGTTVIHMESDPLVYGPDGEGWWDVPVPGVSEMPSTQAAHAEYVERKRAQRPLLG
;
A
#
# COMPACT_ATOMS: atom_id res chain seq x y z
N MET A 1 -45.45 -15.33 13.63
CA MET A 1 -44.83 -14.67 14.80
C MET A 1 -44.08 -13.49 14.24
N THR A 2 -44.37 -12.27 14.68
CA THR A 2 -43.58 -11.07 14.31
C THR A 2 -42.18 -11.21 14.91
N GLU A 3 -41.15 -11.06 14.08
CA GLU A 3 -39.76 -11.07 14.53
C GLU A 3 -39.57 -9.95 15.60
N PRO A 4 -38.84 -10.21 16.70
CA PRO A 4 -38.61 -9.18 17.73
C PRO A 4 -37.74 -8.05 17.16
N THR A 5 -38.17 -6.81 17.40
CA THR A 5 -37.52 -5.58 16.88
C THR A 5 -37.15 -4.63 18.02
N THR A 6 -36.25 -3.69 17.75
CA THR A 6 -35.93 -2.53 18.58
C THR A 6 -35.98 -1.25 17.75
N ARG A 7 -36.45 -0.15 18.37
CA ARG A 7 -36.55 1.16 17.69
C ARG A 7 -35.20 1.86 17.69
N MET A 8 -34.64 2.14 16.52
CA MET A 8 -33.34 2.78 16.35
C MET A 8 -33.35 3.71 15.13
N THR A 9 -32.43 4.69 15.08
CA THR A 9 -32.15 5.40 13.83
C THR A 9 -31.33 4.53 12.89
N VAL A 10 -31.29 4.87 11.59
CA VAL A 10 -30.48 4.19 10.58
C VAL A 10 -29.01 4.17 11.01
N SER A 11 -28.48 5.29 11.50
CA SER A 11 -27.09 5.37 11.97
C SER A 11 -26.83 4.53 13.21
N GLN A 12 -27.74 4.50 14.19
CA GLN A 12 -27.62 3.64 15.38
C GLN A 12 -27.63 2.17 14.98
N ALA A 13 -28.52 1.77 14.06
CA ALA A 13 -28.59 0.41 13.56
C ALA A 13 -27.32 0.01 12.79
N LEU A 14 -26.76 0.92 11.97
CA LEU A 14 -25.50 0.67 11.25
C LEU A 14 -24.32 0.50 12.22
N VAL A 15 -24.16 1.40 13.19
CA VAL A 15 -23.08 1.33 14.19
C VAL A 15 -23.16 0.02 14.99
N ALA A 16 -24.36 -0.33 15.48
CA ALA A 16 -24.58 -1.58 16.21
C ALA A 16 -24.32 -2.81 15.34
N PHE A 17 -24.75 -2.80 14.07
CA PHE A 17 -24.46 -3.86 13.12
C PHE A 17 -22.95 -4.04 12.92
N LEU A 18 -22.22 -2.94 12.63
CA LEU A 18 -20.76 -2.99 12.39
C LEU A 18 -20.00 -3.52 13.63
N ALA A 19 -20.41 -3.13 14.82
CA ALA A 19 -19.84 -3.61 16.08
C ALA A 19 -19.97 -5.13 16.27
N ALA A 20 -20.97 -5.74 15.64
CA ALA A 20 -21.28 -7.15 15.77
C ALA A 20 -20.66 -8.05 14.66
N GLN A 21 -19.84 -7.49 13.77
CA GLN A 21 -19.25 -8.25 12.65
C GLN A 21 -17.86 -8.80 13.00
N TRP A 22 -17.63 -10.04 12.67
CA TRP A 22 -16.39 -10.77 12.94
C TRP A 22 -15.86 -11.44 11.69
N THR A 23 -14.56 -11.37 11.45
CA THR A 23 -13.87 -12.16 10.44
C THR A 23 -13.20 -13.37 11.08
N VAL A 24 -13.29 -14.53 10.42
CA VAL A 24 -12.74 -15.80 10.89
C VAL A 24 -11.83 -16.40 9.81
N ASP A 25 -10.58 -16.71 10.16
CA ASP A 25 -9.61 -17.43 9.33
C ASP A 25 -9.04 -18.62 10.13
N GLY A 26 -9.53 -19.82 9.88
CA GLY A 26 -9.23 -20.99 10.71
C GLY A 26 -9.69 -20.79 12.16
N ASP A 27 -8.75 -20.88 13.10
CA ASP A 27 -9.02 -20.68 14.54
C ASP A 27 -8.91 -19.20 14.96
N HIS A 28 -8.45 -18.33 14.08
CA HIS A 28 -8.33 -16.90 14.36
C HIS A 28 -9.65 -16.17 14.11
N ARG A 29 -10.06 -15.36 15.10
CA ARG A 29 -11.30 -14.60 15.07
C ARG A 29 -11.06 -13.19 15.57
N GLU A 30 -11.42 -12.18 14.77
CA GLU A 30 -11.28 -10.79 15.16
C GLU A 30 -12.47 -9.93 14.68
N ARG A 31 -12.65 -8.76 15.30
CA ARG A 31 -13.68 -7.79 14.86
C ARG A 31 -13.32 -7.24 13.49
N THR A 32 -14.23 -7.37 12.52
CA THR A 32 -13.98 -6.85 11.17
C THR A 32 -13.86 -5.33 11.16
N ILE A 33 -14.69 -4.64 11.97
CA ILE A 33 -14.68 -3.18 12.12
C ILE A 33 -14.46 -2.85 13.61
N PRO A 34 -13.20 -2.67 14.05
CA PRO A 34 -12.90 -2.42 15.46
C PRO A 34 -13.17 -0.98 15.92
N GLY A 35 -13.41 -0.02 15.00
CA GLY A 35 -13.68 1.37 15.32
C GLY A 35 -14.00 2.21 14.10
N VAL A 36 -14.26 3.49 14.33
CA VAL A 36 -14.63 4.46 13.30
C VAL A 36 -13.77 5.70 13.39
N PHE A 37 -13.11 6.06 12.30
CA PHE A 37 -12.58 7.40 12.11
C PHE A 37 -13.72 8.34 11.70
N GLY A 38 -13.71 9.57 12.21
CA GLY A 38 -14.74 10.53 11.83
C GLY A 38 -14.27 11.98 11.84
N ILE A 39 -14.69 12.73 10.82
CA ILE A 39 -14.68 14.18 10.82
C ILE A 39 -16.14 14.60 10.60
N PHE A 40 -16.75 15.20 11.64
CA PHE A 40 -18.15 15.51 11.61
C PHE A 40 -18.42 16.91 11.09
N GLY A 41 -19.50 17.05 10.34
CA GLY A 41 -20.13 18.29 9.95
C GLY A 41 -21.64 18.17 10.03
N HIS A 42 -22.38 19.14 9.48
CA HIS A 42 -23.85 19.13 9.54
C HIS A 42 -24.46 17.88 8.89
N GLY A 43 -23.78 17.29 7.89
CA GLY A 43 -24.28 16.12 7.17
C GLY A 43 -24.26 14.80 7.95
N ASN A 44 -23.51 14.69 9.06
CA ASN A 44 -23.39 13.43 9.80
C ASN A 44 -23.34 13.55 11.32
N VAL A 45 -23.30 14.78 11.88
CA VAL A 45 -23.25 14.97 13.34
C VAL A 45 -24.50 14.44 14.03
N ALA A 46 -25.67 14.63 13.43
CA ALA A 46 -26.95 14.13 13.94
C ALA A 46 -27.21 12.64 13.62
N GLY A 47 -26.45 12.08 12.67
CA GLY A 47 -26.51 10.68 12.27
C GLY A 47 -25.43 9.84 12.95
N ILE A 48 -24.35 9.54 12.22
CA ILE A 48 -23.24 8.70 12.72
C ILE A 48 -22.61 9.29 13.98
N GLY A 49 -22.46 10.63 14.08
CA GLY A 49 -21.91 11.27 15.28
C GLY A 49 -22.75 10.99 16.52
N GLN A 50 -24.07 11.14 16.45
CA GLN A 50 -24.99 10.82 17.56
C GLN A 50 -24.96 9.32 17.89
N ALA A 51 -24.93 8.45 16.88
CA ALA A 51 -24.90 7.00 17.09
C ALA A 51 -23.63 6.56 17.81
N LEU A 52 -22.45 7.10 17.43
CA LEU A 52 -21.17 6.82 18.10
C LEU A 52 -21.14 7.38 19.53
N MET A 53 -21.66 8.60 19.76
CA MET A 53 -21.79 9.16 21.09
C MET A 53 -22.64 8.26 22.00
N GLN A 54 -23.76 7.75 21.51
CA GLN A 54 -24.64 6.84 22.27
C GLN A 54 -23.97 5.49 22.52
N ALA A 55 -23.29 4.91 21.52
CA ALA A 55 -22.54 3.66 21.68
C ALA A 55 -21.43 3.81 22.73
N ASN A 56 -20.64 4.88 22.65
CA ASN A 56 -19.58 5.17 23.62
C ASN A 56 -20.11 5.37 25.06
N ALA A 57 -21.28 6.01 25.21
CA ALA A 57 -21.90 6.17 26.52
C ALA A 57 -22.41 4.85 27.13
N GLN A 58 -22.73 3.86 26.30
CA GLN A 58 -23.14 2.51 26.75
C GLN A 58 -21.92 1.65 27.08
N ASP A 59 -20.94 1.64 26.18
CA ASP A 59 -19.68 0.89 26.29
C ASP A 59 -18.64 1.56 25.42
N PRO A 60 -17.57 2.19 26.00
CA PRO A 60 -16.50 2.83 25.24
C PRO A 60 -15.79 1.92 24.24
N ASP A 61 -15.76 0.60 24.50
CA ASP A 61 -15.10 -0.39 23.65
C ASP A 61 -16.03 -0.98 22.58
N LEU A 62 -17.33 -0.62 22.60
CA LEU A 62 -18.28 -1.12 21.62
C LEU A 62 -17.95 -0.68 20.20
N MET A 63 -17.69 0.62 19.99
CA MET A 63 -17.28 1.18 18.71
C MET A 63 -16.40 2.43 18.95
N PRO A 64 -15.11 2.25 19.25
CA PRO A 64 -14.19 3.34 19.48
C PRO A 64 -14.20 4.38 18.37
N TYR A 65 -14.23 5.65 18.74
CA TYR A 65 -14.17 6.78 17.83
C TYR A 65 -12.76 7.37 17.80
N HIS A 66 -12.25 7.62 16.59
CA HIS A 66 -10.94 8.22 16.34
C HIS A 66 -11.09 9.49 15.51
N GLN A 67 -10.35 10.53 15.88
CA GLN A 67 -10.41 11.82 15.21
C GLN A 67 -9.15 12.09 14.39
N ALA A 68 -9.26 12.04 13.06
CA ALA A 68 -8.20 12.49 12.16
C ALA A 68 -8.27 14.00 11.88
N ARG A 69 -7.32 14.52 11.11
CA ARG A 69 -7.24 15.93 10.70
C ARG A 69 -7.61 16.14 9.23
N ASN A 70 -7.65 15.05 8.46
CA ASN A 70 -8.01 15.05 7.06
C ASN A 70 -8.75 13.75 6.70
N GLU A 71 -9.79 13.84 5.88
CA GLU A 71 -10.64 12.68 5.52
C GLU A 71 -9.88 11.67 4.64
N GLN A 72 -8.98 12.11 3.78
CA GLN A 72 -8.09 11.22 3.04
C GLN A 72 -7.23 10.39 4.00
N ALA A 73 -6.70 11.03 5.03
CA ALA A 73 -5.85 10.39 6.04
C ALA A 73 -6.59 9.32 6.87
N MET A 74 -7.89 9.47 7.10
CA MET A 74 -8.70 8.41 7.74
C MET A 74 -8.64 7.11 6.94
N VAL A 75 -8.80 7.21 5.62
CA VAL A 75 -8.75 6.04 4.74
C VAL A 75 -7.34 5.46 4.68
N HIS A 76 -6.31 6.31 4.66
CA HIS A 76 -4.91 5.87 4.70
C HIS A 76 -4.59 5.08 5.98
N GLN A 77 -5.06 5.55 7.14
CA GLN A 77 -4.92 4.81 8.40
C GLN A 77 -5.66 3.46 8.35
N SER A 78 -6.88 3.44 7.82
CA SER A 78 -7.65 2.20 7.63
C SER A 78 -6.91 1.18 6.75
N VAL A 79 -6.26 1.64 5.67
CA VAL A 79 -5.47 0.80 4.77
C VAL A 79 -4.20 0.27 5.44
N GLY A 80 -3.46 1.11 6.18
CA GLY A 80 -2.29 0.71 6.95
C GLY A 80 -2.63 -0.37 8.00
N PHE A 81 -3.71 -0.16 8.73
CA PHE A 81 -4.26 -1.13 9.67
C PHE A 81 -4.62 -2.46 9.00
N ALA A 82 -5.41 -2.41 7.92
CA ALA A 82 -5.86 -3.61 7.20
C ALA A 82 -4.69 -4.44 6.65
N ARG A 83 -3.58 -3.81 6.26
CA ARG A 83 -2.39 -4.54 5.84
C ARG A 83 -1.77 -5.33 7.00
N MET A 84 -1.64 -4.74 8.19
CA MET A 84 -1.12 -5.44 9.37
C MET A 84 -2.01 -6.60 9.79
N HIS A 85 -3.32 -6.46 9.59
CA HIS A 85 -4.33 -7.51 9.83
C HIS A 85 -4.54 -8.45 8.64
N ARG A 86 -3.63 -8.48 7.65
CA ARG A 86 -3.72 -9.38 6.49
C ARG A 86 -5.09 -9.35 5.79
N ARG A 87 -5.76 -8.19 5.78
CA ARG A 87 -7.13 -7.93 5.26
C ARG A 87 -8.27 -8.48 6.12
N LEU A 88 -8.02 -8.98 7.31
CA LEU A 88 -9.06 -9.55 8.16
C LEU A 88 -9.93 -8.48 8.85
N ALA A 89 -9.36 -7.29 9.07
CA ALA A 89 -10.05 -6.17 9.71
C ALA A 89 -9.69 -4.83 9.05
N THR A 90 -10.58 -3.84 9.23
CA THR A 90 -10.37 -2.46 8.79
C THR A 90 -11.21 -1.51 9.62
N TYR A 91 -10.87 -0.23 9.64
CA TYR A 91 -11.72 0.82 10.21
C TYR A 91 -12.78 1.30 9.22
N ALA A 92 -13.89 1.82 9.75
CA ALA A 92 -14.80 2.65 8.99
C ALA A 92 -14.32 4.12 9.03
N SER A 93 -14.56 4.87 7.96
CA SER A 93 -14.21 6.29 7.83
C SER A 93 -15.45 7.10 7.51
N ALA A 94 -15.94 7.89 8.45
CA ALA A 94 -17.15 8.71 8.32
C ALA A 94 -16.79 10.18 8.06
N ALA A 95 -17.35 10.75 6.99
CA ALA A 95 -17.13 12.14 6.61
C ALA A 95 -18.44 12.88 6.38
N SER A 96 -18.41 14.20 6.53
CA SER A 96 -19.53 15.07 6.22
C SER A 96 -19.83 15.09 4.71
N VAL A 97 -20.96 15.69 4.34
CA VAL A 97 -21.40 15.84 2.94
C VAL A 97 -20.47 16.77 2.15
N GLY A 98 -20.44 16.61 0.84
CA GLY A 98 -19.74 17.50 -0.08
C GLY A 98 -18.21 17.43 0.05
N PRO A 99 -17.53 18.52 0.49
CA PRO A 99 -16.07 18.56 0.53
C PRO A 99 -15.45 17.51 1.44
N GLY A 100 -16.08 17.19 2.59
CA GLY A 100 -15.60 16.12 3.48
C GLY A 100 -15.64 14.76 2.80
N ALA A 101 -16.73 14.43 2.11
CA ALA A 101 -16.84 13.22 1.30
C ALA A 101 -15.81 13.22 0.16
N ALA A 102 -15.69 14.33 -0.58
CA ALA A 102 -14.76 14.45 -1.70
C ALA A 102 -13.28 14.21 -1.30
N ASN A 103 -12.89 14.63 -0.10
CA ASN A 103 -11.54 14.40 0.40
C ASN A 103 -11.18 12.91 0.57
N MET A 104 -12.14 12.01 0.70
CA MET A 104 -11.88 10.57 0.79
C MET A 104 -11.61 9.88 -0.56
N LEU A 105 -11.85 10.54 -1.71
CA LEU A 105 -11.78 9.91 -3.03
C LEU A 105 -10.39 9.31 -3.34
N THR A 106 -9.33 10.03 -3.05
CA THR A 106 -7.95 9.51 -3.22
C THR A 106 -7.73 8.26 -2.36
N GLY A 107 -8.19 8.27 -1.11
CA GLY A 107 -8.11 7.11 -0.21
C GLY A 107 -8.90 5.91 -0.74
N ALA A 108 -10.08 6.12 -1.30
CA ALA A 108 -10.89 5.07 -1.92
C ALA A 108 -10.15 4.42 -3.12
N ALA A 109 -9.59 5.25 -4.00
CA ALA A 109 -8.80 4.78 -5.13
C ALA A 109 -7.58 3.97 -4.68
N LEU A 110 -6.87 4.45 -3.66
CA LEU A 110 -5.71 3.79 -3.06
C LEU A 110 -6.08 2.42 -2.47
N ALA A 111 -7.15 2.34 -1.67
CA ALA A 111 -7.61 1.09 -1.08
C ALA A 111 -7.97 0.06 -2.17
N THR A 112 -8.67 0.49 -3.22
CA THR A 112 -9.05 -0.36 -4.36
C THR A 112 -7.84 -0.78 -5.18
N ALA A 113 -6.90 0.12 -5.46
CA ALA A 113 -5.67 -0.19 -6.20
C ALA A 113 -4.80 -1.22 -5.47
N ASN A 114 -4.71 -1.13 -4.14
CA ASN A 114 -3.94 -2.05 -3.29
C ASN A 114 -4.73 -3.32 -2.91
N ARG A 115 -6.03 -3.38 -3.19
CA ARG A 115 -6.90 -4.47 -2.76
C ARG A 115 -6.91 -4.66 -1.25
N LEU A 116 -6.99 -3.56 -0.52
CA LEU A 116 -7.07 -3.51 0.94
C LEU A 116 -8.46 -3.04 1.35
N PRO A 117 -9.14 -3.72 2.29
CA PRO A 117 -10.46 -3.31 2.73
C PRO A 117 -10.41 -1.94 3.39
N ALA A 118 -11.36 -1.09 3.05
CA ALA A 118 -11.65 0.17 3.72
C ALA A 118 -13.14 0.46 3.61
N LEU A 119 -13.82 0.70 4.74
CA LEU A 119 -15.24 1.06 4.75
C LEU A 119 -15.40 2.58 4.81
N LEU A 120 -16.01 3.17 3.79
CA LEU A 120 -16.24 4.60 3.71
C LEU A 120 -17.73 4.90 3.90
N LEU A 121 -18.03 5.83 4.80
CA LEU A 121 -19.36 6.27 5.18
C LEU A 121 -19.52 7.79 4.93
N PRO A 122 -19.45 8.24 3.65
CA PRO A 122 -19.70 9.64 3.33
C PRO A 122 -21.16 9.98 3.55
N SER A 123 -21.44 11.15 4.14
CA SER A 123 -22.78 11.73 4.08
C SER A 123 -23.12 12.12 2.66
N ASP A 124 -24.41 12.08 2.34
CA ASP A 124 -24.92 12.42 1.02
C ASP A 124 -26.02 13.50 1.10
N THR A 125 -26.40 14.01 -0.06
CA THR A 125 -27.53 14.93 -0.20
C THR A 125 -28.81 14.32 0.37
N PHE A 126 -29.76 15.17 0.73
CA PHE A 126 -31.09 14.73 1.20
C PHE A 126 -31.74 13.74 0.22
N ALA A 127 -32.31 12.66 0.74
CA ALA A 127 -33.11 11.74 -0.05
C ALA A 127 -34.52 12.26 -0.32
N THR A 128 -35.04 13.15 0.54
CA THR A 128 -36.42 13.66 0.49
C THR A 128 -36.58 14.95 -0.29
N ARG A 129 -35.50 15.62 -0.68
CA ARG A 129 -35.53 16.84 -1.48
C ARG A 129 -34.30 17.03 -2.34
N VAL A 130 -34.43 17.78 -3.42
CA VAL A 130 -33.28 18.11 -4.31
C VAL A 130 -32.40 19.20 -3.66
N ALA A 131 -31.14 19.24 -4.09
CA ALA A 131 -30.20 20.30 -3.78
C ALA A 131 -30.53 21.56 -4.60
N ASP A 132 -31.38 22.46 -4.08
CA ASP A 132 -31.94 23.64 -4.76
C ASP A 132 -31.69 24.93 -3.94
N PRO A 133 -30.51 25.55 -4.04
CA PRO A 133 -29.21 24.98 -3.68
C PRO A 133 -29.17 24.66 -2.18
N VAL A 134 -28.38 23.64 -1.80
CA VAL A 134 -28.16 23.25 -0.40
C VAL A 134 -26.66 23.33 -0.08
N LEU A 135 -26.32 23.74 1.16
CA LEU A 135 -24.95 23.90 1.61
C LEU A 135 -24.12 22.65 1.34
N GLN A 136 -22.94 22.83 0.73
CA GLN A 136 -21.96 21.78 0.44
C GLN A 136 -22.45 20.67 -0.52
N GLN A 137 -23.53 20.90 -1.24
CA GLN A 137 -24.07 19.94 -2.21
C GLN A 137 -24.02 20.50 -3.64
N LEU A 138 -23.85 19.60 -4.60
CA LEU A 138 -23.84 19.99 -6.01
C LEU A 138 -25.27 20.24 -6.50
N GLU A 139 -25.44 21.32 -7.26
CA GLU A 139 -26.63 21.56 -8.05
C GLU A 139 -26.32 21.15 -9.50
N HIS A 140 -26.99 20.10 -10.00
CA HIS A 140 -26.74 19.58 -11.33
C HIS A 140 -27.94 19.86 -12.25
N PRO A 141 -27.80 20.65 -13.33
CA PRO A 141 -28.93 21.14 -14.09
C PRO A 141 -29.66 20.06 -14.93
N HIS A 142 -29.04 18.92 -15.15
CA HIS A 142 -29.59 17.86 -16.01
C HIS A 142 -29.95 16.56 -15.27
N ASP A 143 -29.49 16.42 -14.01
CA ASP A 143 -29.76 15.22 -13.21
C ASP A 143 -29.70 15.57 -11.71
N THR A 144 -30.85 15.71 -11.10
CA THR A 144 -30.97 16.06 -9.67
C THR A 144 -30.60 14.91 -8.74
N GLY A 145 -30.38 13.70 -9.26
CA GLY A 145 -29.94 12.54 -8.49
C GLY A 145 -28.43 12.43 -8.33
N ILE A 146 -27.64 13.24 -9.07
CA ILE A 146 -26.18 13.24 -8.97
C ILE A 146 -25.74 14.01 -7.72
N SER A 147 -24.87 13.39 -6.93
CA SER A 147 -24.16 14.03 -5.82
C SER A 147 -22.65 13.85 -5.95
N VAL A 148 -21.87 14.51 -5.07
CA VAL A 148 -20.41 14.31 -4.95
C VAL A 148 -20.07 12.83 -4.82
N ASN A 149 -20.91 12.06 -4.12
CA ASN A 149 -20.64 10.65 -3.83
C ASN A 149 -20.69 9.73 -5.06
N ASP A 150 -21.28 10.15 -6.18
CA ASP A 150 -21.23 9.37 -7.42
C ASP A 150 -19.80 9.22 -7.95
N ALA A 151 -18.87 10.09 -7.55
CA ALA A 151 -17.44 9.95 -7.85
C ALA A 151 -16.79 8.72 -7.19
N PHE A 152 -17.38 8.14 -6.14
CA PHE A 152 -16.89 6.89 -5.53
C PHE A 152 -17.18 5.65 -6.38
N ARG A 153 -18.15 5.68 -7.29
CA ARG A 153 -18.55 4.50 -8.10
C ARG A 153 -17.38 3.86 -8.83
N PRO A 154 -16.55 4.58 -9.61
CA PRO A 154 -15.39 4.00 -10.29
C PRO A 154 -14.21 3.69 -9.34
N LEU A 155 -14.20 4.23 -8.13
CA LEU A 155 -13.10 4.11 -7.18
C LEU A 155 -13.33 3.02 -6.12
N SER A 156 -14.57 2.53 -5.98
CA SER A 156 -14.93 1.54 -4.99
C SER A 156 -15.22 0.16 -5.61
N ARG A 157 -14.97 -0.89 -4.85
CA ARG A 157 -15.34 -2.27 -5.20
C ARG A 157 -16.82 -2.54 -4.95
N PHE A 158 -17.41 -1.78 -4.04
CA PHE A 158 -18.84 -1.73 -3.79
C PHE A 158 -19.24 -0.29 -3.47
N PHE A 159 -20.31 0.19 -4.07
CA PHE A 159 -20.93 1.48 -3.79
C PHE A 159 -22.44 1.32 -3.78
N ASP A 160 -23.06 1.80 -2.71
CA ASP A 160 -24.51 1.96 -2.68
C ASP A 160 -24.91 3.17 -1.81
N ARG A 161 -26.17 3.60 -1.92
CA ARG A 161 -26.75 4.76 -1.23
C ARG A 161 -28.00 4.32 -0.46
N VAL A 162 -28.06 4.59 0.83
CA VAL A 162 -29.21 4.27 1.67
C VAL A 162 -30.26 5.38 1.55
N GLN A 163 -31.05 5.34 0.49
CA GLN A 163 -32.10 6.35 0.25
C GLN A 163 -33.36 6.13 1.09
N ARG A 164 -33.54 4.94 1.64
CA ARG A 164 -34.65 4.53 2.50
C ARG A 164 -34.11 3.69 3.65
N PRO A 165 -34.62 3.87 4.88
CA PRO A 165 -34.14 3.12 6.05
C PRO A 165 -34.07 1.59 5.84
N GLU A 166 -35.07 1.03 5.15
CA GLU A 166 -35.19 -0.42 4.95
C GLU A 166 -34.09 -1.01 4.04
N GLN A 167 -33.44 -0.19 3.21
CA GLN A 167 -32.32 -0.59 2.36
C GLN A 167 -31.06 -0.92 3.15
N LEU A 168 -30.94 -0.39 4.39
CA LEU A 168 -29.77 -0.59 5.22
C LEU A 168 -29.37 -2.07 5.34
N TYR A 169 -30.35 -2.95 5.52
CA TYR A 169 -30.06 -4.38 5.78
C TYR A 169 -29.32 -5.05 4.62
N SER A 170 -29.84 -4.88 3.40
CA SER A 170 -29.24 -5.49 2.21
C SER A 170 -27.90 -4.84 1.85
N ILE A 171 -27.79 -3.51 1.97
CA ILE A 171 -26.58 -2.76 1.67
C ILE A 171 -25.45 -3.13 2.64
N ALA A 172 -25.74 -3.16 3.94
CA ALA A 172 -24.75 -3.51 4.96
C ALA A 172 -24.21 -4.94 4.79
N LEU A 173 -25.09 -5.92 4.50
CA LEU A 173 -24.68 -7.30 4.24
C LEU A 173 -23.85 -7.42 2.96
N ALA A 174 -24.21 -6.71 1.88
CA ALA A 174 -23.44 -6.70 0.64
C ALA A 174 -22.07 -6.03 0.83
N ALA A 175 -22.00 -4.95 1.59
CA ALA A 175 -20.76 -4.29 1.96
C ALA A 175 -19.79 -5.23 2.70
N MET A 176 -20.30 -5.92 3.73
CA MET A 176 -19.48 -6.88 4.50
C MET A 176 -18.97 -8.03 3.62
N ARG A 177 -19.80 -8.55 2.72
CA ARG A 177 -19.39 -9.59 1.77
C ARG A 177 -18.16 -9.16 0.94
N VAL A 178 -18.15 -7.92 0.46
CA VAL A 178 -17.03 -7.41 -0.34
C VAL A 178 -15.81 -7.13 0.53
N LEU A 179 -15.99 -6.55 1.72
CA LEU A 179 -14.87 -6.28 2.65
C LEU A 179 -14.11 -7.55 3.03
N THR A 180 -14.83 -8.68 3.22
CA THR A 180 -14.26 -9.95 3.72
C THR A 180 -13.91 -10.94 2.60
N ASP A 181 -14.15 -10.61 1.32
CA ASP A 181 -13.79 -11.49 0.20
C ASP A 181 -12.36 -11.23 -0.29
N PRO A 182 -11.46 -12.23 -0.26
CA PRO A 182 -10.05 -12.05 -0.62
C PRO A 182 -9.82 -11.69 -2.10
N ALA A 183 -10.78 -12.00 -2.99
CA ALA A 183 -10.71 -11.71 -4.43
C ALA A 183 -11.31 -10.35 -4.79
N GLU A 184 -12.36 -9.92 -4.06
CA GLU A 184 -13.14 -8.73 -4.41
C GLU A 184 -12.83 -7.51 -3.53
N THR A 185 -12.13 -7.66 -2.40
CA THR A 185 -11.91 -6.58 -1.43
C THR A 185 -11.20 -5.33 -2.00
N GLY A 186 -11.45 -4.21 -1.36
CA GLY A 186 -10.98 -2.86 -1.68
C GLY A 186 -11.81 -1.84 -0.93
N ALA A 187 -11.92 -0.63 -1.46
CA ALA A 187 -12.84 0.37 -0.91
C ALA A 187 -14.29 -0.08 -1.06
N VAL A 188 -15.05 0.06 0.02
CA VAL A 188 -16.49 -0.18 0.09
C VAL A 188 -17.14 1.10 0.58
N THR A 189 -18.03 1.69 -0.21
CA THR A 189 -18.66 2.96 0.09
C THR A 189 -20.16 2.79 0.29
N ILE A 190 -20.66 3.21 1.46
CA ILE A 190 -22.08 3.33 1.77
C ILE A 190 -22.40 4.82 1.96
N ALA A 191 -23.02 5.42 0.97
CA ALA A 191 -23.42 6.81 1.02
C ALA A 191 -24.69 6.96 1.87
N LEU A 192 -24.68 7.92 2.80
CA LEU A 192 -25.70 8.10 3.85
C LEU A 192 -26.33 9.49 3.73
N PRO A 193 -27.52 9.63 3.09
CA PRO A 193 -28.24 10.90 3.04
C PRO A 193 -28.50 11.49 4.45
N GLU A 194 -28.36 12.80 4.56
CA GLU A 194 -28.40 13.52 5.85
C GLU A 194 -29.69 13.23 6.64
N ASP A 195 -30.83 13.25 5.98
CA ASP A 195 -32.15 13.02 6.57
C ASP A 195 -32.34 11.55 6.95
N VAL A 196 -31.97 10.62 6.06
CA VAL A 196 -32.14 9.18 6.27
C VAL A 196 -31.30 8.67 7.46
N GLN A 197 -30.13 9.23 7.70
CA GLN A 197 -29.29 8.88 8.86
C GLN A 197 -30.06 9.01 10.20
N ALA A 198 -30.94 10.02 10.32
CA ALA A 198 -31.69 10.33 11.53
C ALA A 198 -33.08 9.68 11.54
N GLU A 199 -33.54 9.09 10.44
CA GLU A 199 -34.83 8.40 10.40
C GLU A 199 -34.81 7.15 11.29
N ALA A 200 -35.93 6.94 12.03
CA ALA A 200 -36.07 5.81 12.93
C ALA A 200 -36.90 4.69 12.29
N LEU A 201 -36.45 3.45 12.50
CA LEU A 201 -37.11 2.23 12.04
C LEU A 201 -37.14 1.18 13.15
N ASP A 202 -38.00 0.17 13.00
CA ASP A 202 -38.06 -0.98 13.88
C ASP A 202 -37.08 -2.05 13.36
N VAL A 203 -35.88 -2.13 13.96
CA VAL A 203 -34.75 -2.95 13.53
C VAL A 203 -34.92 -4.37 14.07
N PRO A 204 -34.90 -5.41 13.21
CA PRO A 204 -34.91 -6.81 13.67
C PRO A 204 -33.69 -7.12 14.55
N LEU A 205 -33.88 -7.79 15.70
CA LEU A 205 -32.77 -8.16 16.56
C LEU A 205 -31.79 -9.12 15.85
N ALA A 206 -32.24 -9.89 14.89
CA ALA A 206 -31.38 -10.75 14.06
C ALA A 206 -30.37 -9.96 13.21
N PHE A 207 -30.68 -8.73 12.81
CA PHE A 207 -29.75 -7.85 12.12
C PHE A 207 -28.60 -7.37 13.02
N LEU A 208 -28.89 -7.18 14.30
CA LEU A 208 -27.93 -6.70 15.31
C LEU A 208 -27.12 -7.84 15.96
N ALA A 209 -27.48 -9.09 15.69
CA ALA A 209 -26.81 -10.25 16.28
C ALA A 209 -25.37 -10.40 15.72
N PRO A 210 -24.43 -10.89 16.54
CA PRO A 210 -23.07 -11.21 16.07
C PRO A 210 -23.10 -12.11 14.85
N ARG A 211 -22.29 -11.78 13.85
CA ARG A 211 -22.14 -12.54 12.60
C ARG A 211 -20.68 -12.79 12.29
N GLU A 212 -20.38 -14.01 11.90
CA GLU A 212 -19.05 -14.45 11.48
C GLU A 212 -18.97 -14.55 9.95
N TRP A 213 -17.90 -13.95 9.40
CA TRP A 213 -17.54 -13.98 8.00
C TRP A 213 -16.30 -14.88 7.86
N HIS A 214 -16.52 -16.12 7.45
CA HIS A 214 -15.45 -17.09 7.27
C HIS A 214 -14.69 -16.76 5.98
N LEU A 215 -13.39 -16.49 6.11
CA LEU A 215 -12.52 -16.19 4.98
C LEU A 215 -12.39 -17.43 4.09
N ARG A 216 -12.67 -17.26 2.81
CA ARG A 216 -12.56 -18.35 1.85
C ARG A 216 -11.12 -18.50 1.37
N ARG A 217 -10.60 -19.72 1.42
CA ARG A 217 -9.31 -20.13 0.85
C ARG A 217 -9.56 -21.20 -0.21
N PRO A 218 -9.82 -20.81 -1.47
CA PRO A 218 -10.14 -21.78 -2.52
C PRO A 218 -8.95 -22.69 -2.81
N LEU A 219 -9.22 -23.99 -2.82
CA LEU A 219 -8.25 -25.01 -3.20
C LEU A 219 -7.99 -24.97 -4.72
N PRO A 220 -6.79 -25.34 -5.18
CA PRO A 220 -6.52 -25.42 -6.60
C PRO A 220 -7.28 -26.57 -7.25
N GLU A 221 -7.90 -26.30 -8.39
CA GLU A 221 -8.53 -27.33 -9.19
C GLU A 221 -7.50 -28.36 -9.68
N ARG A 222 -7.86 -29.64 -9.70
CA ARG A 222 -6.94 -30.74 -10.06
C ARG A 222 -6.31 -30.59 -11.45
N GLY A 223 -7.10 -30.17 -12.46
CA GLY A 223 -6.62 -30.03 -13.84
C GLY A 223 -5.59 -28.90 -13.99
N PRO A 224 -5.88 -27.66 -13.59
CA PRO A 224 -4.92 -26.58 -13.58
C PRO A 224 -3.67 -26.88 -12.77
N LEU A 225 -3.81 -27.44 -11.56
CA LEU A 225 -2.68 -27.83 -10.70
C LEU A 225 -1.78 -28.86 -11.38
N ALA A 226 -2.35 -29.91 -12.00
CA ALA A 226 -1.56 -30.93 -12.68
C ALA A 226 -0.74 -30.38 -13.86
N ARG A 227 -1.31 -29.44 -14.64
CA ARG A 227 -0.57 -28.75 -15.71
C ARG A 227 0.55 -27.87 -15.16
N ALA A 228 0.30 -27.14 -14.08
CA ALA A 228 1.32 -26.33 -13.41
C ALA A 228 2.46 -27.21 -12.88
N VAL A 229 2.15 -28.31 -12.20
CA VAL A 229 3.14 -29.30 -11.72
C VAL A 229 4.00 -29.85 -12.85
N GLN A 230 3.38 -30.20 -14.00
CA GLN A 230 4.14 -30.70 -15.15
C GLN A 230 5.09 -29.63 -15.69
N ALA A 231 4.63 -28.41 -15.91
CA ALA A 231 5.45 -27.31 -16.41
C ALA A 231 6.63 -27.02 -15.45
N ILE A 232 6.40 -26.99 -14.14
CA ILE A 232 7.45 -26.74 -13.15
C ILE A 232 8.47 -27.90 -13.12
N ARG A 233 8.02 -29.14 -13.23
CA ARG A 233 8.89 -30.34 -13.23
C ARG A 233 9.81 -30.37 -14.44
N GLU A 234 9.34 -29.89 -15.60
CA GLU A 234 10.09 -29.89 -16.86
C GLU A 234 10.97 -28.63 -17.01
N ALA A 235 10.80 -27.64 -16.15
CA ALA A 235 11.53 -26.38 -16.19
C ALA A 235 13.02 -26.57 -15.92
N ARG A 236 13.84 -25.82 -16.64
CA ARG A 236 15.30 -25.78 -16.46
C ARG A 236 15.75 -24.55 -15.67
N THR A 237 15.06 -23.44 -15.86
CA THR A 237 15.34 -22.15 -15.23
C THR A 237 14.08 -21.53 -14.62
N PRO A 238 13.36 -22.25 -13.71
CA PRO A 238 12.16 -21.75 -13.11
C PRO A 238 12.43 -20.58 -12.16
N LEU A 239 11.49 -19.63 -12.08
CA LEU A 239 11.57 -18.48 -11.17
C LEU A 239 10.21 -18.27 -10.48
N ILE A 240 10.22 -18.08 -9.16
CA ILE A 240 9.03 -17.66 -8.39
C ILE A 240 9.00 -16.14 -8.34
N VAL A 241 7.81 -15.56 -8.62
CA VAL A 241 7.49 -14.15 -8.39
C VAL A 241 6.45 -14.07 -7.28
N ALA A 242 6.91 -13.79 -6.06
CA ALA A 242 6.05 -13.70 -4.88
C ALA A 242 5.45 -12.30 -4.74
N GLY A 243 4.12 -12.23 -4.75
CA GLY A 243 3.36 -10.99 -4.57
C GLY A 243 2.66 -10.89 -3.21
N GLY A 244 1.85 -9.85 -3.04
CA GLY A 244 1.10 -9.60 -1.80
C GLY A 244 0.14 -10.72 -1.39
N GLY A 245 -0.29 -11.57 -2.34
CA GLY A 245 -1.12 -12.73 -2.02
C GLY A 245 -0.44 -13.73 -1.08
N VAL A 246 0.89 -13.81 -1.08
CA VAL A 246 1.64 -14.63 -0.09
C VAL A 246 1.43 -14.07 1.32
N ILE A 247 1.55 -12.75 1.48
CA ILE A 247 1.37 -12.07 2.78
C ILE A 247 -0.08 -12.21 3.27
N TYR A 248 -1.07 -11.92 2.39
CA TYR A 248 -2.48 -11.94 2.78
C TYR A 248 -3.06 -13.36 2.99
N SER A 249 -2.38 -14.36 2.46
CA SER A 249 -2.72 -15.77 2.66
C SER A 249 -2.00 -16.40 3.86
N ALA A 250 -1.16 -15.63 4.56
CA ALA A 250 -0.22 -16.14 5.56
C ALA A 250 0.57 -17.36 5.04
N ALA A 251 1.06 -17.25 3.79
CA ALA A 251 1.68 -18.34 3.04
C ALA A 251 3.21 -18.32 3.09
N GLU A 252 3.84 -17.48 3.92
CA GLU A 252 5.30 -17.31 3.98
C GLU A 252 6.00 -18.63 4.30
N GLN A 253 5.47 -19.39 5.27
CA GLN A 253 6.03 -20.71 5.63
C GLN A 253 5.81 -21.76 4.53
N ALA A 254 4.69 -21.69 3.81
CA ALA A 254 4.47 -22.56 2.66
C ALA A 254 5.41 -22.24 1.50
N LEU A 255 5.65 -20.94 1.24
CA LEU A 255 6.64 -20.49 0.25
C LEU A 255 8.06 -20.91 0.63
N LEU A 256 8.44 -20.75 1.90
CA LEU A 256 9.74 -21.17 2.42
C LEU A 256 9.96 -22.66 2.15
N ARG A 257 9.04 -23.53 2.59
CA ARG A 257 9.12 -24.99 2.38
C ARG A 257 9.21 -25.33 0.89
N PHE A 258 8.43 -24.67 0.05
CA PHE A 258 8.45 -24.89 -1.40
C PHE A 258 9.79 -24.51 -2.03
N ALA A 259 10.32 -23.34 -1.68
CA ALA A 259 11.62 -22.87 -2.17
C ALA A 259 12.77 -23.77 -1.71
N GLU A 260 12.77 -24.21 -0.43
CA GLU A 260 13.78 -25.14 0.11
C GLU A 260 13.71 -26.53 -0.55
N ALA A 261 12.51 -27.08 -0.72
CA ALA A 261 12.31 -28.38 -1.33
C ALA A 261 12.77 -28.42 -2.79
N THR A 262 12.47 -27.39 -3.56
CA THR A 262 12.73 -27.33 -5.02
C THR A 262 14.03 -26.64 -5.38
N GLY A 263 14.57 -25.77 -4.53
CA GLY A 263 15.70 -24.90 -4.83
C GLY A 263 15.37 -23.77 -5.83
N ILE A 264 14.09 -23.56 -6.17
CA ILE A 264 13.65 -22.52 -7.11
C ILE A 264 13.85 -21.13 -6.47
N PRO A 265 14.47 -20.18 -7.17
CA PRO A 265 14.71 -18.85 -6.62
C PRO A 265 13.44 -18.01 -6.57
N VAL A 266 13.42 -17.02 -5.67
CA VAL A 266 12.28 -16.16 -5.38
C VAL A 266 12.66 -14.69 -5.55
N GLY A 267 12.00 -14.01 -6.49
CA GLY A 267 11.95 -12.55 -6.56
C GLY A 267 10.64 -12.03 -5.97
N THR A 268 10.68 -10.93 -5.23
CA THR A 268 9.49 -10.34 -4.62
C THR A 268 9.01 -9.10 -5.36
N THR A 269 7.70 -8.90 -5.41
CA THR A 269 7.13 -7.61 -5.81
C THR A 269 7.12 -6.66 -4.62
N GLN A 270 6.83 -5.37 -4.82
CA GLN A 270 6.66 -4.41 -3.72
C GLN A 270 5.68 -4.91 -2.64
N ALA A 271 4.50 -5.42 -3.04
CA ALA A 271 3.53 -5.95 -2.10
C ALA A 271 3.94 -7.30 -1.50
N GLY A 272 4.89 -8.00 -2.10
CA GLY A 272 5.44 -9.27 -1.65
C GLY A 272 6.64 -9.12 -0.71
N GLY A 273 7.06 -7.89 -0.38
CA GLY A 273 8.12 -7.67 0.61
C GLY A 273 7.77 -8.36 1.94
N GLY A 274 8.66 -9.22 2.43
CA GLY A 274 8.43 -10.08 3.60
C GLY A 274 7.96 -11.50 3.28
N ALA A 275 7.63 -11.83 2.02
CA ALA A 275 7.25 -13.19 1.64
C ALA A 275 8.36 -14.23 1.89
N LEU A 276 9.61 -13.80 1.80
CA LEU A 276 10.80 -14.55 2.17
C LEU A 276 11.82 -13.58 2.78
N VAL A 277 12.54 -14.00 3.83
CA VAL A 277 13.56 -13.16 4.48
C VAL A 277 14.79 -12.98 3.58
N TRP A 278 15.47 -11.84 3.72
CA TRP A 278 16.52 -11.40 2.79
C TRP A 278 17.73 -12.31 2.70
N ASP A 279 18.12 -12.96 3.79
CA ASP A 279 19.32 -13.82 3.90
C ASP A 279 19.07 -15.27 3.45
N HIS A 280 17.83 -15.60 3.06
CA HIS A 280 17.51 -16.95 2.55
C HIS A 280 18.26 -17.22 1.22
N PRO A 281 18.87 -18.41 1.03
CA PRO A 281 19.66 -18.72 -0.17
C PRO A 281 18.92 -18.56 -1.50
N GLN A 282 17.60 -18.79 -1.55
CA GLN A 282 16.79 -18.65 -2.73
C GLN A 282 16.22 -17.23 -2.91
N TYR A 283 16.39 -16.29 -1.96
CA TYR A 283 15.90 -14.92 -2.09
C TYR A 283 16.79 -14.08 -2.99
N LEU A 284 16.23 -13.52 -4.04
CA LEU A 284 16.97 -12.71 -5.02
C LEU A 284 16.79 -11.20 -4.84
N GLY A 285 15.95 -10.77 -3.91
CA GLY A 285 15.53 -9.36 -3.79
C GLY A 285 14.27 -9.04 -4.57
N GLY A 286 14.04 -7.75 -4.80
CA GLY A 286 12.93 -7.26 -5.61
C GLY A 286 13.09 -7.63 -7.09
N ILE A 287 11.94 -7.71 -7.82
CA ILE A 287 11.91 -7.96 -9.26
C ILE A 287 11.27 -6.80 -10.03
N GLY A 288 11.71 -6.55 -11.23
CA GLY A 288 11.13 -5.59 -12.17
C GLY A 288 11.85 -4.25 -12.20
N ALA A 289 11.14 -3.16 -12.49
CA ALA A 289 11.72 -1.83 -12.69
C ALA A 289 12.51 -1.30 -11.48
N THR A 290 12.10 -1.66 -10.28
CA THR A 290 12.80 -1.35 -9.02
C THR A 290 13.41 -2.59 -8.38
N GLY A 291 13.72 -3.60 -9.18
CA GLY A 291 14.26 -4.88 -8.72
C GLY A 291 15.78 -4.89 -8.58
N SER A 292 16.29 -6.06 -8.18
CA SER A 292 17.71 -6.38 -8.10
C SER A 292 18.25 -6.87 -9.45
N THR A 293 19.55 -6.73 -9.69
CA THR A 293 20.17 -7.37 -10.86
C THR A 293 20.05 -8.89 -10.79
N ALA A 294 20.11 -9.49 -9.60
CA ALA A 294 19.96 -10.93 -9.42
C ALA A 294 18.59 -11.44 -9.90
N ALA A 295 17.50 -10.81 -9.45
CA ALA A 295 16.16 -11.20 -9.87
C ALA A 295 15.91 -10.92 -11.36
N ASN A 296 16.32 -9.75 -11.86
CA ASN A 296 16.04 -9.33 -13.22
C ASN A 296 16.83 -10.17 -14.27
N ARG A 297 18.09 -10.51 -14.00
CA ARG A 297 18.89 -11.39 -14.88
C ARG A 297 18.32 -12.79 -14.95
N LEU A 298 17.91 -13.37 -13.81
CA LEU A 298 17.28 -14.69 -13.81
C LEU A 298 15.87 -14.64 -14.44
N ALA A 299 15.14 -13.53 -14.28
CA ALA A 299 13.85 -13.34 -14.94
C ALA A 299 13.98 -13.31 -16.48
N ALA A 300 15.02 -12.67 -17.00
CA ALA A 300 15.26 -12.61 -18.44
C ALA A 300 15.51 -13.99 -19.07
N GLU A 301 16.05 -14.94 -18.31
CA GLU A 301 16.39 -16.29 -18.75
C GLU A 301 15.35 -17.36 -18.32
N ALA A 302 14.33 -16.99 -17.53
CA ALA A 302 13.35 -17.94 -16.99
C ALA A 302 12.52 -18.60 -18.09
N ASP A 303 12.46 -19.94 -18.09
CA ASP A 303 11.60 -20.72 -18.98
C ASP A 303 10.21 -20.96 -18.38
N VAL A 304 10.10 -20.99 -17.04
CA VAL A 304 8.83 -21.03 -16.31
C VAL A 304 8.84 -19.96 -15.23
N VAL A 305 7.85 -19.07 -15.26
CA VAL A 305 7.62 -18.04 -14.23
C VAL A 305 6.40 -18.43 -13.40
N ILE A 306 6.61 -18.62 -12.10
CA ILE A 306 5.59 -19.04 -11.15
C ILE A 306 5.16 -17.83 -10.33
N GLY A 307 4.09 -17.16 -10.76
CA GLY A 307 3.50 -16.04 -10.02
C GLY A 307 2.65 -16.53 -8.88
N ILE A 308 2.96 -16.13 -7.65
CA ILE A 308 2.20 -16.46 -6.46
C ILE A 308 1.60 -15.18 -5.87
N GLY A 309 0.28 -15.01 -6.06
CA GLY A 309 -0.43 -13.84 -5.55
C GLY A 309 0.06 -12.51 -6.10
N THR A 310 0.60 -12.49 -7.32
CA THR A 310 1.02 -11.30 -8.06
C THR A 310 0.04 -10.95 -9.17
N ARG A 311 0.00 -9.67 -9.56
CA ARG A 311 -0.82 -9.17 -10.66
C ARG A 311 -0.01 -8.86 -11.91
N TYR A 312 1.31 -9.11 -11.88
CA TYR A 312 2.24 -8.72 -12.93
C TYR A 312 2.06 -7.25 -13.34
N SER A 313 2.16 -6.35 -12.34
CA SER A 313 2.09 -4.90 -12.58
C SER A 313 3.19 -4.45 -13.54
N ASP A 314 3.03 -3.26 -14.09
CA ASP A 314 4.02 -2.68 -14.99
C ASP A 314 5.42 -2.64 -14.37
N PHE A 315 5.52 -2.24 -13.09
CA PHE A 315 6.78 -2.29 -12.34
C PHE A 315 7.35 -3.70 -12.18
N THR A 316 6.52 -4.69 -11.83
CA THR A 316 6.96 -6.09 -11.66
C THR A 316 7.51 -6.69 -12.95
N THR A 317 6.96 -6.27 -14.10
CA THR A 317 7.36 -6.77 -15.41
C THR A 317 8.41 -5.89 -16.09
N ALA A 318 8.91 -4.84 -15.39
CA ALA A 318 9.77 -3.82 -16.00
C ALA A 318 9.20 -3.35 -17.35
N SER A 319 7.92 -2.95 -17.35
CA SER A 319 7.17 -2.58 -18.55
C SER A 319 7.27 -3.62 -19.67
N ARG A 320 7.16 -4.89 -19.31
CA ARG A 320 7.27 -6.08 -20.19
C ARG A 320 8.67 -6.34 -20.77
N THR A 321 9.72 -5.83 -20.14
CA THR A 321 11.11 -6.13 -20.52
C THR A 321 11.79 -7.14 -19.59
N ALA A 322 11.18 -7.55 -18.48
CA ALA A 322 11.81 -8.45 -17.51
C ALA A 322 11.95 -9.89 -18.04
N PHE A 323 10.93 -10.44 -18.72
CA PHE A 323 10.90 -11.85 -19.13
C PHE A 323 11.15 -11.96 -20.64
N GLN A 324 12.42 -12.25 -21.02
CA GLN A 324 12.87 -12.11 -22.42
C GLN A 324 12.86 -13.40 -23.23
N ARG A 325 12.68 -14.57 -22.61
CA ARG A 325 12.61 -15.82 -23.37
C ARG A 325 11.34 -15.88 -24.22
N PRO A 326 11.43 -16.21 -25.52
CA PRO A 326 10.25 -16.34 -26.39
C PRO A 326 9.30 -17.46 -25.95
N ASP A 327 9.84 -18.54 -25.39
CA ASP A 327 9.14 -19.75 -24.96
C ASP A 327 8.77 -19.76 -23.47
N VAL A 328 8.87 -18.62 -22.75
CA VAL A 328 8.54 -18.56 -21.34
C VAL A 328 7.07 -18.92 -21.07
N THR A 329 6.85 -19.80 -20.13
CA THR A 329 5.53 -20.20 -19.65
C THR A 329 5.20 -19.54 -18.31
N PHE A 330 4.05 -18.88 -18.23
CA PHE A 330 3.57 -18.28 -16.99
C PHE A 330 2.55 -19.19 -16.31
N VAL A 331 2.90 -19.66 -15.11
CA VAL A 331 2.00 -20.26 -14.12
C VAL A 331 1.61 -19.16 -13.15
N ASN A 332 0.34 -18.78 -13.07
CA ASN A 332 -0.09 -17.70 -12.20
C ASN A 332 -1.15 -18.15 -11.20
N VAL A 333 -0.75 -18.24 -9.94
CA VAL A 333 -1.63 -18.57 -8.80
C VAL A 333 -2.21 -17.28 -8.26
N ASN A 334 -3.53 -17.12 -8.35
CA ASN A 334 -4.22 -15.96 -7.80
C ASN A 334 -5.65 -16.33 -7.38
N VAL A 335 -6.10 -15.77 -6.27
CA VAL A 335 -7.46 -15.99 -5.75
C VAL A 335 -8.54 -15.35 -6.64
N ALA A 336 -8.18 -14.31 -7.39
CA ALA A 336 -9.06 -13.62 -8.33
C ALA A 336 -8.77 -14.05 -9.77
N ALA A 337 -9.77 -14.57 -10.48
CA ALA A 337 -9.67 -14.93 -11.90
C ALA A 337 -9.19 -13.76 -12.75
N PHE A 338 -9.69 -12.56 -12.49
CA PHE A 338 -9.28 -11.33 -13.17
C PHE A 338 -7.76 -11.10 -13.14
N ASP A 339 -7.09 -11.48 -12.03
CA ASP A 339 -5.64 -11.32 -11.89
C ASP A 339 -4.87 -12.56 -12.37
N ALA A 340 -5.46 -13.76 -12.24
CA ALA A 340 -4.83 -15.00 -12.67
C ALA A 340 -4.54 -15.04 -14.17
N TYR A 341 -5.37 -14.39 -15.00
CA TYR A 341 -5.21 -14.35 -16.46
C TYR A 341 -4.35 -13.20 -16.99
N LYS A 342 -3.79 -12.36 -16.12
CA LYS A 342 -2.97 -11.22 -16.56
C LYS A 342 -1.65 -11.66 -17.22
N HIS A 343 -1.04 -10.73 -17.95
CA HIS A 343 0.27 -10.85 -18.58
C HIS A 343 0.39 -12.04 -19.56
N GLY A 344 -0.69 -12.41 -20.24
CA GLY A 344 -0.70 -13.51 -21.20
C GLY A 344 -0.48 -14.89 -20.56
N THR A 345 -0.87 -15.06 -19.30
CA THR A 345 -0.70 -16.31 -18.55
C THR A 345 -1.28 -17.51 -19.27
N GLN A 346 -0.46 -18.53 -19.50
CA GLN A 346 -0.86 -19.79 -20.17
C GLN A 346 -1.48 -20.79 -19.17
N LEU A 347 -1.00 -20.80 -17.93
CA LEU A 347 -1.41 -21.76 -16.90
C LEU A 347 -1.96 -21.03 -15.65
N PRO A 348 -3.18 -20.47 -15.72
CA PRO A 348 -3.81 -19.84 -14.56
C PRO A 348 -4.26 -20.90 -13.55
N VAL A 349 -3.98 -20.67 -12.27
CA VAL A 349 -4.48 -21.45 -11.13
C VAL A 349 -5.26 -20.51 -10.23
N ILE A 350 -6.60 -20.57 -10.30
CA ILE A 350 -7.48 -19.71 -9.51
C ILE A 350 -7.66 -20.34 -8.13
N ALA A 351 -6.79 -19.96 -7.19
CA ALA A 351 -6.75 -20.56 -5.86
C ALA A 351 -6.02 -19.65 -4.85
N ASP A 352 -6.13 -20.00 -3.58
CA ASP A 352 -5.37 -19.39 -2.49
C ASP A 352 -3.87 -19.73 -2.60
N ALA A 353 -3.01 -18.78 -2.22
CA ALA A 353 -1.57 -18.95 -2.34
C ALA A 353 -1.03 -20.05 -1.40
N ARG A 354 -1.49 -20.10 -0.13
CA ARG A 354 -1.04 -21.09 0.85
C ARG A 354 -1.45 -22.49 0.41
N GLU A 355 -2.72 -22.68 0.12
CA GLU A 355 -3.28 -23.97 -0.29
C GLU A 355 -2.59 -24.52 -1.56
N THR A 356 -2.28 -23.60 -2.49
CA THR A 356 -1.60 -24.01 -3.74
C THR A 356 -0.12 -24.34 -3.51
N LEU A 357 0.60 -23.56 -2.70
CA LEU A 357 2.01 -23.84 -2.39
C LEU A 357 2.16 -25.17 -1.65
N GLU A 358 1.27 -25.51 -0.74
CA GLU A 358 1.26 -26.80 -0.05
C GLU A 358 1.02 -27.95 -1.03
N ALA A 359 0.00 -27.81 -1.90
CA ALA A 359 -0.30 -28.83 -2.93
C ALA A 359 0.84 -28.98 -3.95
N LEU A 360 1.51 -27.89 -4.33
CA LEU A 360 2.68 -27.93 -5.23
C LEU A 360 3.89 -28.61 -4.55
N THR A 361 4.12 -28.34 -3.26
CA THR A 361 5.21 -28.95 -2.50
C THR A 361 5.07 -30.47 -2.46
N ASP A 362 3.86 -30.96 -2.18
CA ASP A 362 3.57 -32.39 -2.14
C ASP A 362 3.72 -33.03 -3.53
N ALA A 363 3.17 -32.39 -4.57
CA ALA A 363 3.17 -32.93 -5.93
C ALA A 363 4.56 -32.91 -6.61
N LEU A 364 5.45 -32.01 -6.16
CA LEU A 364 6.82 -31.85 -6.66
C LEU A 364 7.88 -32.48 -5.75
N ALA A 365 7.47 -33.35 -4.80
CA ALA A 365 8.40 -34.02 -3.91
C ALA A 365 9.53 -34.72 -4.70
N GLY A 366 10.78 -34.43 -4.34
CA GLY A 366 11.97 -34.93 -5.02
C GLY A 366 12.37 -34.18 -6.30
N THR A 367 11.60 -33.18 -6.75
CA THR A 367 11.98 -32.29 -7.87
C THR A 367 12.85 -31.15 -7.35
N ARG A 368 14.03 -30.96 -7.94
CA ARG A 368 14.93 -29.82 -7.62
C ARG A 368 15.52 -29.26 -8.89
N VAL A 369 15.88 -27.98 -8.84
CA VAL A 369 16.70 -27.35 -9.88
C VAL A 369 18.05 -28.07 -9.99
N ASP A 370 18.65 -28.08 -11.17
CA ASP A 370 19.95 -28.69 -11.36
C ASP A 370 21.08 -27.92 -10.66
N ALA A 371 22.24 -28.56 -10.49
CA ALA A 371 23.38 -27.98 -9.79
C ALA A 371 23.93 -26.72 -10.48
N ALA A 372 23.92 -26.67 -11.79
CA ALA A 372 24.43 -25.53 -12.54
C ALA A 372 23.55 -24.28 -12.34
N TYR A 373 22.24 -24.48 -12.33
CA TYR A 373 21.29 -23.39 -12.03
C TYR A 373 21.36 -22.97 -10.56
N ALA A 374 21.49 -23.91 -9.63
CA ALA A 374 21.70 -23.61 -8.21
C ALA A 374 22.98 -22.77 -7.98
N ASP A 375 24.08 -23.10 -8.63
CA ASP A 375 25.33 -22.34 -8.59
C ASP A 375 25.17 -20.93 -9.19
N ARG A 376 24.38 -20.81 -10.26
CA ARG A 376 24.02 -19.52 -10.87
C ARG A 376 23.24 -18.64 -9.89
N ILE A 377 22.19 -19.18 -9.26
CA ILE A 377 21.38 -18.49 -8.25
C ILE A 377 22.28 -17.96 -7.12
N ALA A 378 23.12 -18.82 -6.56
CA ALA A 378 24.01 -18.45 -5.47
C ALA A 378 25.03 -17.37 -5.86
N ARG A 379 25.52 -17.37 -7.11
CA ARG A 379 26.42 -16.34 -7.63
C ARG A 379 25.72 -14.99 -7.77
N GLU A 380 24.59 -14.94 -8.47
CA GLU A 380 23.82 -13.69 -8.69
C GLU A 380 23.41 -13.06 -7.35
N LYS A 381 22.96 -13.89 -6.39
CA LYS A 381 22.64 -13.40 -5.04
C LYS A 381 23.86 -12.78 -4.36
N ARG A 382 25.00 -13.47 -4.33
CA ARG A 382 26.20 -12.94 -3.67
C ARG A 382 26.69 -11.63 -4.31
N GLU A 383 26.63 -11.53 -5.64
CA GLU A 383 27.01 -10.30 -6.35
C GLU A 383 26.10 -9.14 -5.99
N TRP A 384 24.78 -9.39 -5.93
CA TRP A 384 23.82 -8.40 -5.53
C TRP A 384 23.97 -7.99 -4.07
N ASP A 385 24.08 -8.93 -3.14
CA ASP A 385 24.25 -8.66 -1.71
C ASP A 385 25.51 -7.80 -1.47
N ALA A 386 26.62 -8.09 -2.16
CA ALA A 386 27.83 -7.29 -2.08
C ALA A 386 27.67 -5.88 -2.67
N LEU A 387 26.82 -5.70 -3.69
CA LEU A 387 26.48 -4.38 -4.22
C LEU A 387 25.65 -3.58 -3.23
N VAL A 388 24.66 -4.22 -2.60
CA VAL A 388 23.84 -3.62 -1.54
C VAL A 388 24.72 -3.21 -0.34
N ASP A 389 25.64 -4.06 0.13
CA ASP A 389 26.57 -3.72 1.23
C ASP A 389 27.35 -2.44 0.94
N ARG A 390 27.84 -2.31 -0.30
CA ARG A 390 28.58 -1.09 -0.70
C ARG A 390 27.66 0.14 -0.78
N ALA A 391 26.43 -0.03 -1.27
CA ALA A 391 25.49 1.09 -1.40
C ALA A 391 25.01 1.62 -0.05
N LEU A 392 24.87 0.74 0.95
CA LEU A 392 24.43 1.09 2.30
C LEU A 392 25.56 1.68 3.17
N ALA A 393 26.82 1.49 2.76
CA ALA A 393 27.98 1.90 3.55
C ALA A 393 28.14 3.44 3.55
N PRO A 394 28.44 4.06 4.69
CA PRO A 394 28.72 5.50 4.78
C PRO A 394 29.89 5.91 3.88
N THR A 395 29.72 6.96 3.10
CA THR A 395 30.81 7.53 2.26
C THR A 395 31.56 8.66 2.97
N GLY A 396 30.98 9.25 4.02
CA GLY A 396 31.54 10.40 4.75
C GLY A 396 31.48 11.70 3.96
N GLY A 397 30.55 11.81 3.02
CA GLY A 397 30.28 13.03 2.25
C GLY A 397 29.67 14.17 3.09
N ALA A 398 29.57 15.36 2.51
CA ALA A 398 28.94 16.52 3.15
C ALA A 398 27.44 16.31 3.40
N LEU A 399 26.76 15.63 2.46
CA LEU A 399 25.38 15.15 2.58
C LEU A 399 25.36 13.66 2.26
N PRO A 400 24.65 12.83 3.04
CA PRO A 400 24.50 11.42 2.71
C PRO A 400 23.56 11.24 1.52
N GLY A 401 23.84 10.21 0.72
CA GLY A 401 22.91 9.73 -0.29
C GLY A 401 21.76 8.95 0.33
N GLN A 402 20.63 8.85 -0.40
CA GLN A 402 19.47 8.10 0.07
C GLN A 402 19.79 6.64 0.45
N PRO A 403 20.65 5.89 -0.29
CA PRO A 403 21.06 4.54 0.12
C PRO A 403 21.75 4.48 1.48
N GLU A 404 22.64 5.44 1.80
CA GLU A 404 23.34 5.52 3.08
C GLU A 404 22.36 5.78 4.24
N ILE A 405 21.32 6.61 3.98
CA ILE A 405 20.23 6.88 4.93
C ILE A 405 19.44 5.59 5.20
N VAL A 406 19.05 4.84 4.15
CA VAL A 406 18.39 3.53 4.29
C VAL A 406 19.25 2.59 5.12
N GLY A 407 20.56 2.54 4.88
CA GLY A 407 21.51 1.72 5.62
C GLY A 407 21.57 2.08 7.11
N ALA A 408 21.66 3.36 7.43
CA ALA A 408 21.71 3.85 8.82
C ALA A 408 20.42 3.55 9.58
N VAL A 409 19.25 3.77 8.96
CA VAL A 409 17.94 3.45 9.55
C VAL A 409 17.81 1.94 9.78
N GLN A 410 18.16 1.12 8.79
CA GLN A 410 18.08 -0.33 8.91
C GLN A 410 19.02 -0.89 9.99
N ALA A 411 20.24 -0.37 10.09
CA ALA A 411 21.20 -0.79 11.11
C ALA A 411 20.76 -0.44 12.55
N ALA A 412 19.90 0.59 12.70
CA ALA A 412 19.34 1.00 13.98
C ALA A 412 17.99 0.36 14.29
N SER A 413 17.37 -0.35 13.33
CA SER A 413 16.06 -1.00 13.47
C SER A 413 16.19 -2.44 13.96
N ASP A 414 15.17 -2.91 14.71
CA ASP A 414 15.04 -4.30 15.11
C ASP A 414 14.44 -5.17 13.99
N PRO A 415 14.61 -6.51 14.03
CA PRO A 415 14.12 -7.39 12.99
C PRO A 415 12.61 -7.29 12.73
N ARG A 416 11.80 -7.00 13.75
CA ARG A 416 10.34 -6.89 13.66
C ARG A 416 9.83 -5.49 13.33
N ASP A 417 10.70 -4.46 13.36
CA ASP A 417 10.28 -3.09 13.02
C ASP A 417 9.71 -3.02 11.60
N VAL A 418 8.72 -2.16 11.40
CA VAL A 418 8.07 -1.98 10.11
C VAL A 418 8.55 -0.70 9.45
N VAL A 419 9.15 -0.82 8.27
CA VAL A 419 9.37 0.35 7.42
C VAL A 419 8.11 0.69 6.64
N VAL A 420 7.68 1.96 6.70
CA VAL A 420 6.50 2.45 5.97
C VAL A 420 6.91 3.54 5.00
N GLN A 421 6.42 3.42 3.75
CA GLN A 421 6.69 4.38 2.69
C GLN A 421 5.63 4.27 1.57
N ALA A 422 5.51 5.26 0.67
CA ALA A 422 4.56 5.24 -0.43
C ALA A 422 5.11 5.77 -1.75
N ALA A 423 5.62 7.01 -1.78
CA ALA A 423 5.92 7.69 -3.03
C ALA A 423 7.33 8.28 -3.08
N GLY A 424 7.77 8.67 -4.26
CA GLY A 424 9.10 9.23 -4.49
C GLY A 424 10.14 8.20 -4.91
N SER A 425 11.42 8.44 -4.62
CA SER A 425 12.53 7.51 -4.91
C SER A 425 12.65 6.38 -3.88
N LEU A 426 12.21 6.64 -2.65
CA LEU A 426 12.31 5.69 -1.54
C LEU A 426 11.67 4.32 -1.81
N PRO A 427 10.47 4.17 -2.43
CA PRO A 427 9.94 2.85 -2.77
C PRO A 427 10.87 2.01 -3.61
N GLY A 428 11.53 2.65 -4.59
CA GLY A 428 12.50 1.98 -5.46
C GLY A 428 13.74 1.54 -4.70
N ASP A 429 14.30 2.43 -3.88
CA ASP A 429 15.50 2.13 -3.11
C ASP A 429 15.21 1.14 -1.97
N LEU A 430 14.08 1.24 -1.28
CA LEU A 430 13.69 0.24 -0.28
C LEU A 430 13.48 -1.15 -0.90
N HIS A 431 12.90 -1.24 -2.10
CA HIS A 431 12.73 -2.53 -2.79
C HIS A 431 14.05 -3.19 -3.16
N LYS A 432 15.08 -2.40 -3.46
CA LYS A 432 16.43 -2.84 -3.77
C LYS A 432 17.28 -3.12 -2.54
N LEU A 433 17.18 -2.28 -1.51
CA LEU A 433 18.19 -2.16 -0.46
C LEU A 433 17.71 -2.64 0.90
N TRP A 434 16.39 -2.55 1.21
CA TRP A 434 15.88 -2.92 2.52
C TRP A 434 15.90 -4.43 2.72
N ARG A 435 16.64 -4.88 3.71
CA ARG A 435 16.75 -6.29 4.08
C ARG A 435 15.61 -6.68 4.99
N VAL A 436 14.54 -7.21 4.41
CA VAL A 436 13.34 -7.60 5.15
C VAL A 436 13.64 -8.82 6.02
N ARG A 437 13.35 -8.70 7.32
CA ARG A 437 13.67 -9.72 8.35
C ARG A 437 12.42 -10.33 8.99
N ASP A 438 11.24 -9.76 8.74
CA ASP A 438 9.95 -10.18 9.27
C ASP A 438 8.88 -10.06 8.18
N ALA A 439 7.91 -10.98 8.16
CA ALA A 439 6.86 -11.03 7.14
C ALA A 439 6.01 -9.75 7.05
N LEU A 440 5.81 -9.05 8.16
CA LEU A 440 5.07 -7.79 8.22
C LEU A 440 5.98 -6.56 8.36
N GLY A 441 7.32 -6.72 8.30
CA GLY A 441 8.31 -5.67 8.48
C GLY A 441 8.47 -4.70 7.28
N TYR A 442 7.72 -4.88 6.20
CA TYR A 442 7.81 -4.05 5.00
C TYR A 442 6.43 -3.62 4.51
N HIS A 443 6.15 -2.33 4.58
CA HIS A 443 4.90 -1.76 4.11
C HIS A 443 5.15 -0.59 3.16
N VAL A 444 5.03 -0.84 1.87
CA VAL A 444 5.08 0.18 0.83
C VAL A 444 3.75 0.24 0.09
N GLU A 445 3.10 1.40 0.11
CA GLU A 445 1.94 1.68 -0.73
C GLU A 445 2.45 2.12 -2.10
N TYR A 446 2.59 1.20 -3.04
CA TYR A 446 3.13 1.50 -4.35
C TYR A 446 2.09 1.38 -5.48
N ALA A 447 0.97 0.68 -5.26
CA ALA A 447 0.02 0.38 -6.34
C ALA A 447 -0.72 1.63 -6.83
N PHE A 448 -0.92 2.61 -5.95
CA PHE A 448 -1.43 3.93 -6.28
C PHE A 448 -0.36 5.01 -6.12
N SER A 449 0.68 4.74 -5.35
CA SER A 449 1.85 5.59 -5.09
C SER A 449 1.46 7.00 -4.63
N CYS A 450 0.62 7.05 -3.59
CA CYS A 450 -0.01 8.29 -3.14
C CYS A 450 0.92 9.06 -2.20
N MET A 451 1.42 10.21 -2.65
CA MET A 451 2.13 11.15 -1.78
C MET A 451 1.23 11.58 -0.61
N GLY A 452 1.81 11.66 0.58
CA GLY A 452 1.10 11.98 1.82
C GLY A 452 0.52 10.75 2.54
N TYR A 453 0.65 9.54 1.98
CA TYR A 453 0.23 8.30 2.65
C TYR A 453 1.09 7.97 3.88
N GLU A 454 2.36 8.30 3.86
CA GLU A 454 3.39 7.73 4.73
C GLU A 454 3.06 7.89 6.22
N ILE A 455 2.76 9.11 6.67
CA ILE A 455 2.47 9.38 8.10
C ILE A 455 1.15 8.74 8.52
N PRO A 456 -0.01 9.03 7.87
CA PRO A 456 -1.26 8.39 8.27
C PRO A 456 -1.23 6.86 8.07
N GLY A 457 -0.61 6.36 7.01
CA GLY A 457 -0.40 4.92 6.81
C GLY A 457 0.42 4.29 7.95
N GLY A 458 1.48 4.98 8.40
CA GLY A 458 2.29 4.60 9.54
C GLY A 458 1.49 4.53 10.85
N LEU A 459 0.61 5.50 11.09
CA LEU A 459 -0.32 5.46 12.23
C LEU A 459 -1.25 4.24 12.15
N GLY A 460 -1.78 3.95 10.96
CA GLY A 460 -2.60 2.77 10.74
C GLY A 460 -1.87 1.46 10.99
N VAL A 461 -0.61 1.36 10.53
CA VAL A 461 0.27 0.21 10.78
C VAL A 461 0.53 0.03 12.27
N LYS A 462 0.83 1.13 12.99
CA LYS A 462 1.07 1.07 14.45
C LYS A 462 -0.17 0.62 15.21
N ARG A 463 -1.35 1.16 14.89
CA ARG A 463 -2.63 0.68 15.46
C ARG A 463 -2.86 -0.81 15.20
N GLY A 464 -2.52 -1.28 14.00
CA GLY A 464 -2.64 -2.70 13.65
C GLY A 464 -1.70 -3.58 14.46
N ALA A 465 -0.47 -3.14 14.72
CA ALA A 465 0.46 -3.86 15.59
C ALA A 465 -0.04 -3.90 17.04
N GLU A 466 -0.44 -2.76 17.59
CA GLU A 466 -0.95 -2.64 18.97
C GLU A 466 -2.20 -3.50 19.21
N ALA A 467 -3.10 -3.61 18.22
CA ALA A 467 -4.29 -4.45 18.32
C ALA A 467 -3.99 -5.94 18.52
N TYR A 468 -2.80 -6.39 18.09
CA TYR A 468 -2.28 -7.74 18.34
C TYR A 468 -1.39 -7.83 19.59
N GLY A 469 -1.24 -6.73 20.35
CA GLY A 469 -0.28 -6.65 21.46
C GLY A 469 1.16 -6.73 21.00
N ASP A 470 1.43 -6.34 19.76
CA ASP A 470 2.75 -6.31 19.14
C ASP A 470 3.40 -4.94 19.38
N ASP A 471 4.53 -4.93 20.07
CA ASP A 471 5.26 -3.73 20.50
C ASP A 471 6.23 -3.17 19.45
N ARG A 472 6.26 -3.74 18.23
CA ARG A 472 7.17 -3.32 17.16
C ARG A 472 7.10 -1.82 16.89
N ASP A 473 8.24 -1.23 16.60
CA ASP A 473 8.31 0.16 16.16
C ASP A 473 7.93 0.28 14.68
N VAL A 474 7.32 1.41 14.35
CA VAL A 474 6.95 1.77 12.97
C VAL A 474 7.81 2.95 12.54
N ILE A 475 8.65 2.72 11.53
CA ILE A 475 9.59 3.70 10.99
C ILE A 475 9.05 4.19 9.64
N VAL A 476 8.53 5.41 9.65
CA VAL A 476 8.03 6.08 8.44
C VAL A 476 9.18 6.82 7.78
N MET A 477 9.53 6.46 6.56
CA MET A 477 10.52 7.21 5.77
C MET A 477 9.79 8.07 4.75
N VAL A 478 9.99 9.38 4.75
CA VAL A 478 9.23 10.30 3.91
C VAL A 478 10.11 11.41 3.36
N GLY A 479 10.00 11.70 2.06
CA GLY A 479 10.61 12.87 1.44
C GLY A 479 9.85 14.15 1.79
N ASP A 480 10.54 15.31 1.71
CA ASP A 480 9.97 16.62 1.99
C ASP A 480 8.70 16.92 1.18
N GLY A 481 8.66 16.53 -0.10
CA GLY A 481 7.50 16.72 -0.96
C GLY A 481 6.25 15.96 -0.48
N SER A 482 6.43 14.72 -0.06
CA SER A 482 5.34 13.90 0.46
C SER A 482 4.93 14.32 1.88
N TYR A 483 5.91 14.67 2.73
CA TYR A 483 5.67 15.23 4.05
C TYR A 483 4.73 16.43 3.99
N LEU A 484 4.98 17.38 3.09
CA LEU A 484 4.16 18.60 2.93
C LEU A 484 2.71 18.32 2.49
N MET A 485 2.36 17.11 2.04
CA MET A 485 0.99 16.77 1.62
C MET A 485 0.06 16.48 2.80
N LEU A 486 0.49 15.68 3.80
CA LEU A 486 -0.37 15.23 4.92
C LEU A 486 0.37 15.13 6.27
N HIS A 487 1.31 16.04 6.56
CA HIS A 487 2.02 16.08 7.84
C HIS A 487 1.11 16.42 9.05
N THR A 488 -0.08 16.96 8.82
CA THR A 488 -1.04 17.33 9.88
C THR A 488 -1.47 16.15 10.74
N GLU A 489 -1.34 14.92 10.27
CA GLU A 489 -1.64 13.71 11.06
C GLU A 489 -0.66 13.46 12.21
N LEU A 490 0.44 14.20 12.29
CA LEU A 490 1.27 14.26 13.51
C LEU A 490 0.46 14.77 14.71
N VAL A 491 -0.53 15.65 14.49
CA VAL A 491 -1.45 16.08 15.54
C VAL A 491 -2.33 14.92 16.02
N THR A 492 -2.72 14.01 15.13
CA THR A 492 -3.46 12.78 15.50
C THR A 492 -2.59 11.86 16.35
N ALA A 493 -1.31 11.69 16.00
CA ALA A 493 -0.36 10.92 16.80
C ALA A 493 -0.26 11.46 18.25
N VAL A 494 -0.12 12.78 18.39
CA VAL A 494 -0.05 13.43 19.70
C VAL A 494 -1.36 13.30 20.47
N ALA A 495 -2.49 13.53 19.79
CA ALA A 495 -3.81 13.51 20.42
C ALA A 495 -4.18 12.12 21.00
N GLU A 496 -3.70 11.05 20.37
CA GLU A 496 -4.00 9.68 20.77
C GLU A 496 -2.81 8.95 21.45
N GLY A 497 -1.67 9.63 21.61
CA GLY A 497 -0.48 9.04 22.22
C GLY A 497 0.15 7.90 21.41
N ILE A 498 -0.03 7.89 20.08
CA ILE A 498 0.51 6.86 19.21
C ILE A 498 1.98 7.16 18.93
N LYS A 499 2.84 6.14 19.07
CA LYS A 499 4.26 6.23 18.80
C LYS A 499 4.60 5.74 17.40
N ILE A 500 5.09 6.64 16.53
CA ILE A 500 5.78 6.32 15.28
C ILE A 500 7.09 7.11 15.20
N ILE A 501 8.03 6.60 14.43
CA ILE A 501 9.31 7.27 14.16
C ILE A 501 9.25 7.77 12.70
N VAL A 502 9.31 9.07 12.49
CA VAL A 502 9.21 9.67 11.16
C VAL A 502 10.57 10.23 10.75
N VAL A 503 11.19 9.65 9.72
CA VAL A 503 12.44 10.14 9.15
C VAL A 503 12.11 10.99 7.93
N VAL A 504 12.20 12.32 8.10
CA VAL A 504 11.98 13.30 7.01
C VAL A 504 13.29 13.54 6.30
N ILE A 505 13.34 13.16 5.03
CA ILE A 505 14.52 13.29 4.17
C ILE A 505 14.31 14.50 3.25
N GLN A 506 14.95 15.60 3.56
CA GLN A 506 14.82 16.85 2.83
C GLN A 506 15.83 16.89 1.67
N ASN A 507 15.33 16.93 0.45
CA ASN A 507 16.13 17.07 -0.77
C ASN A 507 15.75 18.32 -1.58
N HIS A 508 14.89 19.19 -1.03
CA HIS A 508 14.41 20.45 -1.58
C HIS A 508 13.67 20.30 -2.91
N GLY A 509 12.81 19.29 -3.01
CA GLY A 509 11.95 19.11 -4.17
C GLY A 509 11.40 17.71 -4.37
N TYR A 510 10.98 17.45 -5.59
CA TYR A 510 10.50 16.13 -6.04
C TYR A 510 11.67 15.38 -6.71
N ALA A 511 12.69 14.98 -5.93
CA ALA A 511 13.95 14.43 -6.46
C ALA A 511 13.75 13.20 -7.35
N SER A 512 12.78 12.32 -7.03
CA SER A 512 12.43 11.18 -7.88
C SER A 512 11.98 11.60 -9.27
N ILE A 513 11.08 12.57 -9.35
CA ILE A 513 10.59 13.11 -10.64
C ILE A 513 11.70 13.91 -11.33
N GLY A 514 12.57 14.59 -10.55
CA GLY A 514 13.76 15.23 -11.08
C GLY A 514 14.69 14.25 -11.80
N HIS A 515 14.97 13.09 -11.19
CA HIS A 515 15.76 12.04 -11.81
C HIS A 515 15.08 11.45 -13.06
N LEU A 516 13.79 11.12 -12.96
CA LEU A 516 13.01 10.65 -14.09
C LEU A 516 13.01 11.66 -15.24
N SER A 517 12.87 12.96 -14.93
CA SER A 517 12.83 14.02 -15.95
C SER A 517 14.15 14.14 -16.72
N GLU A 518 15.28 13.83 -16.09
CA GLU A 518 16.58 13.75 -16.79
C GLU A 518 16.57 12.64 -17.84
N THR A 519 16.02 11.46 -17.51
CA THR A 519 15.96 10.33 -18.45
C THR A 519 15.02 10.57 -19.63
N VAL A 520 14.06 11.48 -19.51
CA VAL A 520 13.13 11.87 -20.59
C VAL A 520 13.49 13.22 -21.24
N GLY A 521 14.63 13.80 -20.86
CA GLY A 521 15.17 15.01 -21.47
C GLY A 521 14.51 16.33 -21.06
N THR A 522 13.88 16.39 -19.86
CA THR A 522 13.26 17.61 -19.31
C THR A 522 14.07 18.27 -18.18
N GLU A 523 15.29 17.84 -17.93
CA GLU A 523 16.35 18.50 -17.16
C GLU A 523 15.92 19.03 -15.78
N ARG A 524 15.09 18.29 -15.03
CA ARG A 524 14.51 18.63 -13.72
C ARG A 524 13.61 19.85 -13.71
N PHE A 525 13.10 20.30 -14.85
CA PHE A 525 12.19 21.44 -14.92
C PHE A 525 10.97 21.25 -14.01
N GLY A 526 10.69 22.23 -13.13
CA GLY A 526 9.53 22.23 -12.22
C GLY A 526 9.59 21.20 -11.08
N THR A 527 10.75 20.58 -10.80
CA THR A 527 10.88 19.54 -9.76
C THR A 527 11.65 19.98 -8.52
N ARG A 528 12.08 21.25 -8.48
CA ARG A 528 12.85 21.81 -7.36
C ARG A 528 12.01 22.82 -6.58
N TYR A 529 12.24 22.89 -5.28
CA TYR A 529 11.67 23.94 -4.44
C TYR A 529 12.56 25.18 -4.47
N ARG A 530 12.20 26.13 -5.31
CA ARG A 530 12.92 27.38 -5.52
C ARG A 530 11.95 28.54 -5.49
N GLN A 531 12.45 29.74 -5.20
CA GLN A 531 11.65 30.95 -5.36
C GLN A 531 11.37 31.21 -6.85
N LEU A 532 10.20 31.80 -7.12
CA LEU A 532 9.88 32.30 -8.47
C LEU A 532 10.89 33.37 -8.86
N ASP A 533 11.57 33.18 -9.97
CA ASP A 533 12.37 34.25 -10.60
C ASP A 533 11.43 35.14 -11.43
N PRO A 534 11.27 36.43 -11.06
CA PRO A 534 10.38 37.35 -11.78
C PRO A 534 10.78 37.62 -13.23
N ALA A 535 12.07 37.48 -13.55
CA ALA A 535 12.61 37.77 -14.91
C ALA A 535 12.31 36.61 -15.87
N THR A 536 12.53 35.40 -15.44
CA THR A 536 12.32 34.20 -16.26
C THR A 536 10.94 33.58 -16.08
N ARG A 537 10.22 33.97 -15.03
CA ARG A 537 8.91 33.39 -14.60
C ARG A 537 8.95 31.87 -14.38
N ASN A 538 10.07 31.37 -13.90
CA ASN A 538 10.25 29.97 -13.55
C ASN A 538 10.80 29.81 -12.13
N PHE A 539 10.88 28.56 -11.67
CA PHE A 539 11.35 28.17 -10.34
C PHE A 539 12.74 27.51 -10.40
N GLU A 540 13.63 27.99 -11.28
CA GLU A 540 14.97 27.45 -11.53
C GLU A 540 16.09 28.22 -10.81
N GLY A 541 15.74 29.05 -9.82
CA GLY A 541 16.70 29.76 -8.96
C GLY A 541 17.69 28.83 -8.27
N ARG A 542 18.83 29.39 -7.82
CA ARG A 542 19.88 28.58 -7.17
C ARG A 542 19.55 28.23 -5.73
N GLU A 543 18.91 29.15 -5.00
CA GLU A 543 18.67 29.00 -3.58
C GLU A 543 17.41 28.17 -3.30
N PRO A 544 17.48 27.18 -2.38
CA PRO A 544 16.29 26.48 -1.89
C PRO A 544 15.30 27.44 -1.22
N LEU A 545 14.03 27.02 -1.14
CA LEU A 545 13.06 27.73 -0.31
C LEU A 545 13.44 27.58 1.17
N PRO A 546 13.32 28.64 1.97
CA PRO A 546 13.65 28.62 3.41
C PRO A 546 12.51 27.96 4.22
N VAL A 547 12.18 26.70 3.91
CA VAL A 547 11.13 25.93 4.61
C VAL A 547 11.78 25.13 5.72
N ASP A 548 11.46 25.47 6.97
CA ASP A 548 11.95 24.75 8.16
C ASP A 548 10.95 23.64 8.55
N LEU A 549 11.20 22.43 8.04
CA LEU A 549 10.35 21.27 8.31
C LEU A 549 10.48 20.77 9.76
N ALA A 550 11.63 20.95 10.39
CA ALA A 550 11.84 20.61 11.79
C ALA A 550 11.01 21.50 12.71
N ALA A 551 11.02 22.83 12.50
CA ALA A 551 10.16 23.75 13.24
C ALA A 551 8.67 23.47 12.99
N ASN A 552 8.27 23.15 11.75
CA ASN A 552 6.91 22.76 11.42
C ASN A 552 6.48 21.52 12.22
N ALA A 553 7.26 20.45 12.21
CA ALA A 553 6.97 19.24 13.00
C ALA A 553 6.89 19.55 14.51
N ARG A 554 7.83 20.33 15.03
CA ARG A 554 7.87 20.74 16.44
C ARG A 554 6.61 21.50 16.86
N SER A 555 6.02 22.28 15.95
CA SER A 555 4.79 23.04 16.21
C SER A 555 3.57 22.16 16.47
N TYR A 556 3.60 20.87 16.08
CA TYR A 556 2.54 19.90 16.35
C TYR A 556 2.66 19.19 17.69
N GLY A 557 3.74 19.46 18.45
CA GLY A 557 3.96 18.88 19.78
C GLY A 557 4.64 17.52 19.79
N VAL A 558 5.22 17.09 18.67
CA VAL A 558 6.08 15.90 18.60
C VAL A 558 7.52 16.24 18.97
N ASP A 559 8.27 15.24 19.45
CA ASP A 559 9.71 15.36 19.61
C ASP A 559 10.39 15.47 18.24
N VAL A 560 11.41 16.33 18.15
CA VAL A 560 12.17 16.53 16.91
C VAL A 560 13.66 16.41 17.16
N ILE A 561 14.31 15.54 16.38
CA ILE A 561 15.77 15.39 16.35
C ILE A 561 16.25 15.86 14.98
N GLU A 562 17.10 16.89 14.98
CA GLU A 562 17.75 17.37 13.77
C GLU A 562 19.12 16.70 13.64
N VAL A 563 19.36 16.06 12.50
CA VAL A 563 20.65 15.46 12.16
C VAL A 563 21.41 16.46 11.30
N PRO A 564 22.52 17.01 11.79
CA PRO A 564 23.28 18.00 11.04
C PRO A 564 23.95 17.39 9.80
N PRO A 565 24.11 18.17 8.72
CA PRO A 565 24.91 17.74 7.58
C PRO A 565 26.39 17.54 7.99
N GLY A 566 27.07 16.60 7.32
CA GLY A 566 28.47 16.34 7.56
C GLY A 566 28.85 14.85 7.45
N PRO A 567 30.15 14.53 7.58
CA PRO A 567 30.66 13.18 7.40
C PRO A 567 30.12 12.15 8.42
N ASP A 568 29.59 12.62 9.53
CA ASP A 568 29.03 11.80 10.61
C ASP A 568 27.48 11.65 10.51
N ALA A 569 26.84 12.27 9.54
CA ALA A 569 25.37 12.34 9.44
C ALA A 569 24.68 10.98 9.50
N THR A 570 25.23 9.94 8.89
CA THR A 570 24.66 8.57 8.92
C THR A 570 24.80 7.93 10.30
N ARG A 571 25.90 8.15 11.02
CA ARG A 571 26.07 7.71 12.41
C ARG A 571 25.06 8.42 13.32
N ASP A 572 24.96 9.74 13.19
CA ASP A 572 24.09 10.58 14.00
C ASP A 572 22.59 10.25 13.72
N LEU A 573 22.25 9.88 12.48
CA LEU A 573 20.94 9.34 12.14
C LEU A 573 20.67 8.02 12.87
N GLY A 574 21.61 7.08 12.85
CA GLY A 574 21.49 5.81 13.59
C GLY A 574 21.25 6.03 15.09
N ASP A 575 21.98 6.98 15.70
CA ASP A 575 21.79 7.37 17.09
C ASP A 575 20.43 8.04 17.32
N ALA A 576 19.96 8.88 16.40
CA ALA A 576 18.65 9.50 16.46
C ALA A 576 17.51 8.45 16.40
N VAL A 577 17.62 7.46 15.52
CA VAL A 577 16.65 6.36 15.45
C VAL A 577 16.63 5.57 16.77
N ARG A 578 17.79 5.21 17.34
CA ARG A 578 17.86 4.52 18.63
C ARG A 578 17.24 5.34 19.77
N ARG A 579 17.46 6.65 19.79
CA ARG A 579 16.84 7.56 20.78
C ARG A 579 15.31 7.61 20.58
N ALA A 580 14.83 7.72 19.33
CA ALA A 580 13.41 7.72 19.02
C ALA A 580 12.74 6.39 19.43
N LYS A 581 13.42 5.25 19.23
CA LYS A 581 12.95 3.94 19.71
C LYS A 581 12.81 3.88 21.23
N ALA A 582 13.67 4.56 21.96
CA ALA A 582 13.63 4.62 23.42
C ALA A 582 12.65 5.65 23.99
N SER A 583 12.03 6.49 23.15
CA SER A 583 11.02 7.47 23.58
C SER A 583 9.63 6.82 23.68
N ASP A 584 8.73 7.45 24.45
CA ASP A 584 7.35 6.99 24.61
C ASP A 584 6.39 7.58 23.57
N GLY A 585 6.79 8.61 22.84
CA GLY A 585 5.95 9.34 21.89
C GLY A 585 6.49 9.35 20.47
N THR A 586 5.70 9.91 19.56
CA THR A 586 6.11 10.13 18.17
C THR A 586 7.31 11.07 18.10
N THR A 587 8.33 10.64 17.37
CA THR A 587 9.54 11.42 17.13
C THR A 587 9.73 11.65 15.63
N VAL A 588 9.98 12.89 15.24
CA VAL A 588 10.39 13.25 13.87
C VAL A 588 11.90 13.46 13.85
N ILE A 589 12.57 12.74 12.98
CA ILE A 589 14.01 12.89 12.70
C ILE A 589 14.13 13.62 11.37
N HIS A 590 14.68 14.82 11.38
CA HIS A 590 14.87 15.63 10.17
C HIS A 590 16.33 15.59 9.74
N MET A 591 16.56 15.39 8.44
CA MET A 591 17.89 15.48 7.84
C MET A 591 17.83 15.89 6.37
N GLU A 592 18.94 16.44 5.88
CA GLU A 592 19.14 16.71 4.45
C GLU A 592 19.86 15.54 3.76
N SER A 593 19.56 15.34 2.47
CA SER A 593 20.20 14.35 1.61
C SER A 593 20.71 14.95 0.30
N ASP A 594 21.72 14.31 -0.28
CA ASP A 594 22.14 14.64 -1.64
C ASP A 594 21.06 14.19 -2.66
N PRO A 595 20.41 15.11 -3.38
CA PRO A 595 19.36 14.77 -4.34
C PRO A 595 19.87 14.08 -5.62
N LEU A 596 21.18 13.91 -5.77
CA LEU A 596 21.81 13.34 -6.97
C LEU A 596 22.33 11.91 -6.74
N VAL A 597 22.31 11.40 -5.50
CA VAL A 597 22.78 10.06 -5.15
C VAL A 597 21.60 9.10 -4.98
N TYR A 598 21.53 8.11 -5.86
CA TYR A 598 20.46 7.12 -5.93
C TYR A 598 20.98 5.71 -5.64
N GLY A 599 20.04 4.79 -5.39
CA GLY A 599 20.33 3.37 -5.27
C GLY A 599 20.90 2.78 -6.56
N PRO A 600 21.56 1.61 -6.47
CA PRO A 600 22.17 0.95 -7.61
C PRO A 600 21.15 0.62 -8.70
N ASP A 601 21.62 0.58 -9.97
CA ASP A 601 20.80 0.11 -11.07
C ASP A 601 20.52 -1.39 -10.91
N GLY A 602 19.25 -1.76 -11.03
CA GLY A 602 18.78 -3.14 -11.01
C GLY A 602 18.58 -3.76 -12.40
N GLU A 603 19.01 -3.08 -13.45
CA GLU A 603 18.85 -3.47 -14.86
C GLU A 603 17.36 -3.58 -15.27
N GLY A 604 16.46 -2.89 -14.54
CA GLY A 604 15.03 -2.81 -14.86
C GLY A 604 14.70 -1.53 -15.64
N TRP A 605 13.78 -1.62 -16.58
CA TRP A 605 13.30 -0.45 -17.32
C TRP A 605 11.84 -0.13 -16.99
N TRP A 606 11.51 1.15 -17.03
CA TRP A 606 10.15 1.65 -16.88
C TRP A 606 9.75 2.49 -18.10
N ASP A 607 8.65 2.12 -18.74
CA ASP A 607 8.12 2.78 -19.95
C ASP A 607 7.49 4.12 -19.59
N VAL A 608 8.30 5.18 -19.60
CA VAL A 608 7.83 6.55 -19.51
C VAL A 608 7.97 7.20 -20.89
N PRO A 609 6.86 7.62 -21.53
CA PRO A 609 6.92 8.14 -22.88
C PRO A 609 7.76 9.40 -22.99
N VAL A 610 8.57 9.47 -24.05
CA VAL A 610 9.34 10.66 -24.41
C VAL A 610 8.70 11.31 -25.63
N PRO A 611 8.55 12.65 -25.67
CA PRO A 611 7.95 13.34 -26.81
C PRO A 611 8.62 13.00 -28.14
N GLY A 612 7.81 12.61 -29.13
CA GLY A 612 8.30 12.24 -30.47
C GLY A 612 8.74 13.45 -31.31
N VAL A 613 8.39 14.66 -30.88
CA VAL A 613 8.79 15.92 -31.50
C VAL A 613 9.17 16.91 -30.42
N SER A 614 10.37 17.50 -30.51
CA SER A 614 10.85 18.54 -29.60
C SER A 614 11.92 19.37 -30.30
N GLU A 615 12.00 20.65 -29.98
CA GLU A 615 13.12 21.51 -30.37
C GLU A 615 14.31 21.42 -29.39
N MET A 616 14.12 20.73 -28.24
CA MET A 616 15.14 20.57 -27.21
C MET A 616 16.07 19.39 -27.55
N PRO A 617 17.39 19.60 -27.65
CA PRO A 617 18.35 18.52 -27.97
C PRO A 617 18.34 17.39 -26.96
N SER A 618 18.17 17.68 -25.66
CA SER A 618 18.05 16.70 -24.59
C SER A 618 16.87 15.76 -24.80
N THR A 619 15.69 16.29 -25.15
CA THR A 619 14.49 15.49 -25.43
C THR A 619 14.65 14.67 -26.72
N GLN A 620 15.30 15.21 -27.76
CA GLN A 620 15.55 14.46 -29.00
C GLN A 620 16.47 13.25 -28.75
N ALA A 621 17.53 13.43 -27.95
CA ALA A 621 18.43 12.35 -27.57
C ALA A 621 17.72 11.29 -26.73
N ALA A 622 16.95 11.70 -25.71
CA ALA A 622 16.16 10.80 -24.87
C ALA A 622 15.12 10.00 -25.69
N HIS A 623 14.50 10.64 -26.70
CA HIS A 623 13.54 9.93 -27.58
C HIS A 623 14.20 8.84 -28.41
N ALA A 624 15.40 9.06 -28.91
CA ALA A 624 16.12 8.04 -29.65
C ALA A 624 16.43 6.80 -28.79
N GLU A 625 16.86 7.01 -27.55
CA GLU A 625 17.09 5.92 -26.58
C GLU A 625 15.78 5.22 -26.19
N TYR A 626 14.72 5.99 -25.94
CA TYR A 626 13.39 5.45 -25.62
C TYR A 626 12.88 4.49 -26.70
N VAL A 627 12.98 4.89 -27.99
CA VAL A 627 12.54 4.05 -29.13
C VAL A 627 13.33 2.73 -29.16
N GLU A 628 14.61 2.75 -28.87
CA GLU A 628 15.42 1.53 -28.83
C GLU A 628 15.04 0.61 -27.67
N ARG A 629 14.91 1.15 -26.47
CA ARG A 629 14.47 0.37 -25.28
C ARG A 629 13.06 -0.20 -25.46
N LYS A 630 12.16 0.53 -26.12
CA LYS A 630 10.80 0.08 -26.37
C LYS A 630 10.72 -1.17 -27.26
N ARG A 631 11.70 -1.40 -28.12
CA ARG A 631 11.79 -2.61 -28.96
C ARG A 631 11.99 -3.89 -28.16
N ALA A 632 12.54 -3.76 -26.94
CA ALA A 632 12.73 -4.90 -26.05
C ALA A 632 11.44 -5.34 -25.32
N GLN A 633 10.34 -4.59 -25.45
CA GLN A 633 9.06 -4.97 -24.85
C GLN A 633 8.52 -6.24 -25.49
N ARG A 634 8.32 -7.27 -24.65
CA ARG A 634 7.72 -8.51 -25.09
C ARG A 634 6.24 -8.31 -25.46
N PRO A 635 5.73 -8.85 -26.58
CA PRO A 635 4.29 -8.89 -26.85
C PRO A 635 3.58 -9.74 -25.78
N LEU A 636 2.30 -9.47 -25.50
CA LEU A 636 1.52 -10.25 -24.53
C LEU A 636 1.28 -11.68 -25.01
N LEU A 637 1.12 -11.84 -26.32
CA LEU A 637 0.97 -13.13 -26.99
C LEU A 637 2.13 -13.25 -27.97
N GLY A 638 3.06 -14.12 -27.69
CA GLY A 638 4.25 -14.37 -28.51
C GLY A 638 4.32 -15.80 -28.95
#